data_a5b90a040336e9de5ab0bc987088ec8a
#
_entry.id   a5b90a040336e9de5ab0bc987088ec8a
#
_cell.length_a   1.000
_cell.length_b   1.000
_cell.length_c   1.000
_cell.angle_alpha   90.00
_cell.angle_beta   90.00
_cell.angle_gamma   90.00
#
_symmetry.space_group_name_H-M   'P 1'
#
loop_
_entity.id
_entity.type
_entity.pdbx_description
1 polymer ?
#
loop_
_entity_poly.entity_id
_entity_poly.type
_entity_poly.pdbx_seq_one_letter_code
_entity_poly.pdbx_strand_id
1 'polypeptide(L)'
;MGIQDFLKSSGNGACLALCYIRAALGKDATPQMMIDALYKATERNIVNIKKDCFVEDAIALMKVANHKKVYSIIKKDVSSIAGIKLGAVRYSYNGYSHWVLVEDGKVIFNSLDDSQCVKYGTVKEARLIAIGE
;
A
#
# COMPACT_ATOMS: atom_id res chain seq x y z
N MET A 1 -11.44 -10.03 -16.46
CA MET A 1 -11.89 -9.15 -15.36
C MET A 1 -11.59 -7.70 -15.71
N GLY A 2 -12.60 -6.82 -15.65
CA GLY A 2 -12.40 -5.40 -15.89
C GLY A 2 -11.79 -4.70 -14.66
N ILE A 3 -11.25 -3.50 -14.88
CA ILE A 3 -10.63 -2.71 -13.82
C ILE A 3 -11.59 -2.45 -12.67
N GLN A 4 -12.85 -2.10 -12.97
CA GLN A 4 -13.86 -1.85 -11.94
C GLN A 4 -14.18 -3.09 -11.12
N ASP A 5 -14.28 -4.24 -11.79
CA ASP A 5 -14.54 -5.51 -11.12
C ASP A 5 -13.37 -5.89 -10.22
N PHE A 6 -12.15 -5.65 -10.70
CA PHE A 6 -10.94 -5.92 -9.93
C PHE A 6 -10.90 -5.06 -8.65
N LEU A 7 -11.21 -3.77 -8.77
CA LEU A 7 -11.26 -2.86 -7.62
C LEU A 7 -12.32 -3.31 -6.61
N LYS A 8 -13.50 -3.71 -7.08
CA LYS A 8 -14.57 -4.21 -6.21
C LYS A 8 -14.16 -5.50 -5.50
N SER A 9 -13.54 -6.41 -6.22
CA SER A 9 -13.12 -7.69 -5.64
C SER A 9 -11.99 -7.55 -4.64
N SER A 10 -11.10 -6.55 -4.82
CA SER A 10 -10.00 -6.33 -3.90
C SER A 10 -10.44 -5.55 -2.64
N GLY A 11 -11.47 -4.70 -2.75
CA GLY A 11 -12.02 -3.98 -1.59
C GLY A 11 -10.96 -3.32 -0.73
N ASN A 12 -11.14 -3.36 0.58
CA ASN A 12 -10.17 -2.81 1.54
C ASN A 12 -8.91 -3.67 1.66
N GLY A 13 -8.96 -4.92 1.22
CA GLY A 13 -7.81 -5.82 1.28
C GLY A 13 -6.63 -5.36 0.44
N ALA A 14 -6.88 -4.55 -0.60
CA ALA A 14 -5.84 -4.04 -1.48
C ALA A 14 -5.10 -2.82 -0.92
N CYS A 15 -5.47 -2.27 0.20
CA CYS A 15 -4.92 -1.00 0.69
C CYS A 15 -3.40 -1.06 0.90
N LEU A 16 -2.88 -2.13 1.48
CA LEU A 16 -1.43 -2.28 1.67
C LEU A 16 -0.71 -2.46 0.33
N ALA A 17 -1.23 -3.33 -0.54
CA ALA A 17 -0.64 -3.54 -1.86
C ALA A 17 -0.56 -2.23 -2.66
N LEU A 18 -1.64 -1.44 -2.63
CA LEU A 18 -1.68 -0.15 -3.32
C LEU A 18 -0.69 0.86 -2.72
N CYS A 19 -0.45 0.84 -1.41
CA CYS A 19 0.58 1.67 -0.79
C CYS A 19 1.97 1.35 -1.33
N TYR A 20 2.33 0.08 -1.41
CA TYR A 20 3.62 -0.33 -1.97
C TYR A 20 3.76 0.07 -3.44
N ILE A 21 2.71 -0.13 -4.22
CA ILE A 21 2.71 0.22 -5.65
C ILE A 21 2.89 1.74 -5.81
N ARG A 22 2.13 2.53 -5.04
CA ARG A 22 2.24 4.00 -5.09
C ARG A 22 3.63 4.47 -4.71
N ALA A 23 4.23 3.87 -3.68
CA ALA A 23 5.60 4.20 -3.25
C ALA A 23 6.60 3.93 -4.37
N ALA A 24 6.49 2.78 -5.05
CA ALA A 24 7.40 2.40 -6.13
C ALA A 24 7.25 3.28 -7.37
N LEU A 25 6.02 3.64 -7.73
CA LEU A 25 5.75 4.48 -8.90
C LEU A 25 6.08 5.95 -8.68
N GLY A 26 6.03 6.41 -7.42
CA GLY A 26 6.33 7.79 -7.09
C GLY A 26 5.14 8.74 -7.30
N LYS A 27 5.41 10.04 -7.19
CA LYS A 27 4.37 11.08 -7.19
C LYS A 27 3.59 11.19 -8.50
N ASP A 28 4.14 10.69 -9.61
CA ASP A 28 3.48 10.77 -10.92
C ASP A 28 2.59 9.56 -11.20
N ALA A 29 2.38 8.70 -10.22
CA ALA A 29 1.53 7.52 -10.35
C ALA A 29 0.09 7.92 -10.65
N THR A 30 -0.48 7.30 -11.68
CA THR A 30 -1.90 7.45 -11.99
C THR A 30 -2.67 6.25 -11.45
N PRO A 31 -3.99 6.38 -11.19
CA PRO A 31 -4.80 5.22 -10.79
C PRO A 31 -4.68 4.06 -11.77
N GLN A 32 -4.64 4.32 -13.06
CA GLN A 32 -4.50 3.27 -14.08
C GLN A 32 -3.17 2.53 -13.94
N MET A 33 -2.06 3.25 -13.75
CA MET A 33 -0.75 2.64 -13.56
C MET A 33 -0.74 1.74 -12.33
N MET A 34 -1.37 2.18 -11.25
CA MET A 34 -1.44 1.43 -9.99
C MET A 34 -2.26 0.15 -10.16
N ILE A 35 -3.40 0.23 -10.82
CA ILE A 35 -4.27 -0.92 -11.08
C ILE A 35 -3.59 -1.92 -12.00
N ASP A 36 -2.91 -1.45 -13.04
CA ASP A 36 -2.16 -2.32 -13.95
C ASP A 36 -1.06 -3.10 -13.21
N ALA A 37 -0.34 -2.44 -12.31
CA ALA A 37 0.69 -3.09 -11.50
C ALA A 37 0.07 -4.13 -10.55
N LEU A 38 -1.04 -3.79 -9.92
CA LEU A 38 -1.75 -4.72 -9.03
C LEU A 38 -2.23 -5.95 -9.80
N TYR A 39 -2.80 -5.75 -10.99
CA TYR A 39 -3.26 -6.84 -11.83
C TYR A 39 -2.12 -7.78 -12.22
N LYS A 40 -0.98 -7.23 -12.67
CA LYS A 40 0.20 -8.04 -12.99
C LYS A 40 0.70 -8.83 -11.79
N ALA A 41 0.69 -8.23 -10.61
CA ALA A 41 1.13 -8.90 -9.39
C ALA A 41 0.20 -10.05 -9.02
N THR A 42 -1.11 -9.92 -9.23
CA THR A 42 -2.05 -11.02 -8.99
C THR A 42 -1.84 -12.16 -9.98
N GLU A 43 -1.57 -11.87 -11.24
CA GLU A 43 -1.26 -12.87 -12.25
C GLU A 43 0.00 -13.68 -11.91
N ARG A 44 0.97 -13.04 -11.26
CA ARG A 44 2.24 -13.65 -10.87
C ARG A 44 2.23 -14.26 -9.47
N ASN A 45 1.07 -14.27 -8.81
CA ASN A 45 0.88 -14.79 -7.44
C ASN A 45 1.73 -14.04 -6.39
N ILE A 46 2.14 -12.81 -6.68
CA ILE A 46 2.81 -11.93 -5.72
C ILE A 46 1.78 -11.33 -4.77
N VAL A 47 0.58 -11.06 -5.27
CA VAL A 47 -0.58 -10.64 -4.49
C VAL A 47 -1.66 -11.70 -4.65
N ASN A 48 -2.24 -12.16 -3.55
CA ASN A 48 -3.25 -13.21 -3.56
C ASN A 48 -4.64 -12.60 -3.42
N ILE A 49 -5.35 -12.47 -4.55
CA ILE A 49 -6.69 -11.87 -4.58
C ILE A 49 -7.71 -12.67 -3.77
N LYS A 50 -7.53 -13.99 -3.66
CA LYS A 50 -8.44 -14.86 -2.90
C LYS A 50 -8.27 -14.69 -1.39
N LYS A 51 -7.20 -14.03 -0.94
CA LYS A 51 -6.92 -13.73 0.46
C LYS A 51 -6.86 -12.20 0.65
N ASP A 52 -7.87 -11.50 0.16
CA ASP A 52 -8.00 -10.04 0.28
C ASP A 52 -6.77 -9.29 -0.23
N CYS A 53 -6.24 -9.71 -1.38
CA CYS A 53 -5.03 -9.12 -1.95
C CYS A 53 -3.83 -9.13 -1.00
N PHE A 54 -3.69 -10.24 -0.26
CA PHE A 54 -2.54 -10.42 0.63
C PHE A 54 -1.24 -10.32 -0.17
N VAL A 55 -0.29 -9.52 0.34
CA VAL A 55 1.01 -9.33 -0.31
C VAL A 55 1.96 -10.42 0.14
N GLU A 56 2.26 -11.36 -0.78
CA GLU A 56 3.17 -12.48 -0.49
C GLU A 56 4.64 -12.02 -0.45
N ASP A 57 4.98 -11.05 -1.32
CA ASP A 57 6.34 -10.52 -1.40
C ASP A 57 6.28 -9.04 -1.77
N ALA A 58 6.46 -8.17 -0.76
CA ALA A 58 6.33 -6.73 -0.93
C ALA A 58 7.42 -6.15 -1.86
N ILE A 59 8.65 -6.66 -1.76
CA ILE A 59 9.75 -6.18 -2.62
C ILE A 59 9.47 -6.57 -4.07
N ALA A 60 9.03 -7.82 -4.31
CA ALA A 60 8.65 -8.25 -5.65
C ALA A 60 7.50 -7.42 -6.21
N LEU A 61 6.53 -7.07 -5.38
CA LEU A 61 5.42 -6.20 -5.78
C LEU A 61 5.91 -4.83 -6.24
N MET A 62 6.79 -4.20 -5.47
CA MET A 62 7.34 -2.91 -5.86
C MET A 62 8.17 -3.01 -7.15
N LYS A 63 8.88 -4.12 -7.36
CA LYS A 63 9.62 -4.34 -8.61
C LYS A 63 8.70 -4.55 -9.81
N VAL A 64 7.52 -5.14 -9.62
CA VAL A 64 6.50 -5.21 -10.69
C VAL A 64 6.07 -3.79 -11.08
N ALA A 65 5.87 -2.91 -10.11
CA ALA A 65 5.47 -1.53 -10.36
C ALA A 65 6.59 -0.70 -10.99
N ASN A 66 7.82 -0.86 -10.50
CA ASN A 66 8.99 -0.15 -11.03
C ASN A 66 10.26 -0.98 -10.81
N HIS A 67 10.67 -1.70 -11.85
CA HIS A 67 11.82 -2.61 -11.79
C HIS A 67 13.17 -1.91 -11.77
N LYS A 68 13.22 -0.59 -12.00
CA LYS A 68 14.47 0.18 -12.09
C LYS A 68 15.07 0.55 -10.73
N LYS A 69 14.32 0.35 -9.66
CA LYS A 69 14.72 0.76 -8.31
C LYS A 69 15.03 -0.46 -7.45
N VAL A 70 15.74 -0.22 -6.36
CA VAL A 70 16.03 -1.23 -5.33
C VAL A 70 15.25 -0.85 -4.08
N TYR A 71 14.64 -1.84 -3.43
CA TYR A 71 13.74 -1.59 -2.31
C TYR A 71 14.15 -2.37 -1.07
N SER A 72 13.95 -1.75 0.09
CA SER A 72 14.00 -2.45 1.37
C SER A 72 12.84 -2.01 2.24
N ILE A 73 12.42 -2.88 3.15
CA ILE A 73 11.28 -2.65 4.03
C ILE A 73 11.66 -3.05 5.45
N ILE A 74 11.34 -2.18 6.42
CA ILE A 74 11.51 -2.46 7.83
C ILE A 74 10.15 -2.34 8.50
N LYS A 75 9.70 -3.40 9.16
CA LYS A 75 8.48 -3.40 9.94
C LYS A 75 8.76 -2.82 11.32
N LYS A 76 7.93 -1.89 11.79
CA LYS A 76 8.09 -1.23 13.07
C LYS A 76 6.74 -0.89 13.69
N ASP A 77 6.60 -1.11 15.00
CA ASP A 77 5.45 -0.64 15.75
C ASP A 77 5.61 0.86 15.99
N VAL A 78 4.60 1.63 15.66
CA VAL A 78 4.60 3.08 15.83
C VAL A 78 3.24 3.54 16.34
N SER A 79 3.20 4.68 17.00
CA SER A 79 1.97 5.28 17.51
C SER A 79 1.67 6.64 16.87
N SER A 80 2.51 7.09 15.95
CA SER A 80 2.36 8.37 15.25
C SER A 80 3.01 8.29 13.88
N ILE A 81 2.54 9.12 12.95
CA ILE A 81 3.16 9.25 11.63
C ILE A 81 4.27 10.29 11.60
N ALA A 82 4.41 11.06 12.68
CA ALA A 82 5.47 12.07 12.77
C ALA A 82 6.85 11.42 12.64
N GLY A 83 7.71 11.99 11.82
CA GLY A 83 9.07 11.47 11.62
C GLY A 83 9.20 10.33 10.62
N ILE A 84 8.10 9.83 10.09
CA ILE A 84 8.16 8.79 9.05
C ILE A 84 8.54 9.46 7.71
N LYS A 85 9.68 9.06 7.17
CA LYS A 85 10.14 9.59 5.88
C LYS A 85 9.35 9.03 4.71
N LEU A 86 9.20 7.70 4.66
CA LEU A 86 8.36 7.02 3.69
C LEU A 86 7.95 5.67 4.28
N GLY A 87 6.64 5.40 4.32
CA GLY A 87 6.17 4.14 4.84
C GLY A 87 4.69 3.91 4.63
N ALA A 88 4.30 2.64 4.57
CA ALA A 88 2.91 2.24 4.64
C ALA A 88 2.55 2.13 6.13
N VAL A 89 1.51 2.84 6.54
CA VAL A 89 1.13 2.97 7.95
C VAL A 89 -0.26 2.37 8.16
N ARG A 90 -0.39 1.52 9.18
CA ARG A 90 -1.65 0.87 9.52
C ARG A 90 -2.36 1.66 10.63
N TYR A 91 -3.58 2.07 10.32
CA TYR A 91 -4.53 2.63 11.29
C TYR A 91 -5.51 1.54 11.70
N SER A 92 -5.93 1.55 12.95
CA SER A 92 -6.90 0.60 13.49
C SER A 92 -8.04 1.32 14.18
N TYR A 93 -9.28 0.84 13.94
CA TYR A 93 -10.49 1.36 14.56
C TYR A 93 -11.55 0.27 14.63
N ASN A 94 -12.09 0.01 15.82
CA ASN A 94 -13.16 -0.99 16.04
C ASN A 94 -12.87 -2.36 15.43
N GLY A 95 -11.63 -2.85 15.52
CA GLY A 95 -11.24 -4.15 14.99
C GLY A 95 -10.94 -4.16 13.49
N TYR A 96 -11.12 -3.03 12.81
CA TYR A 96 -10.79 -2.89 11.40
C TYR A 96 -9.43 -2.22 11.24
N SER A 97 -8.78 -2.49 10.13
CA SER A 97 -7.47 -1.90 9.80
C SER A 97 -7.49 -1.32 8.40
N HIS A 98 -6.73 -0.25 8.21
CA HIS A 98 -6.54 0.37 6.91
C HIS A 98 -5.14 0.92 6.79
N TRP A 99 -4.52 0.72 5.63
CA TRP A 99 -3.17 1.18 5.35
C TRP A 99 -3.18 2.41 4.46
N VAL A 100 -2.35 3.38 4.78
CA VAL A 100 -2.12 4.58 3.97
C VAL A 100 -0.62 4.73 3.73
N LEU A 101 -0.24 5.50 2.71
CA LEU A 101 1.16 5.82 2.46
C LEU A 101 1.48 7.19 3.07
N VAL A 102 2.55 7.24 3.84
CA VAL A 102 3.02 8.45 4.52
C VAL A 102 4.40 8.82 3.99
N GLU A 103 4.58 10.11 3.69
CA GLU A 103 5.89 10.66 3.33
C GLU A 103 6.10 11.96 4.10
N ASP A 104 7.27 12.07 4.74
CA ASP A 104 7.65 13.23 5.55
C ASP A 104 6.57 13.61 6.58
N GLY A 105 6.03 12.60 7.26
CA GLY A 105 5.04 12.79 8.31
C GLY A 105 3.64 13.13 7.84
N LYS A 106 3.35 13.01 6.55
CA LYS A 106 2.04 13.34 5.98
C LYS A 106 1.49 12.18 5.15
N VAL A 107 0.18 11.96 5.23
CA VAL A 107 -0.50 10.99 4.36
C VAL A 107 -0.52 11.54 2.94
N ILE A 108 0.15 10.82 2.02
CA ILE A 108 0.20 11.21 0.61
C ILE A 108 -0.68 10.33 -0.29
N PHE A 109 -1.10 9.17 0.21
CA PHE A 109 -1.99 8.29 -0.54
C PHE A 109 -2.89 7.52 0.42
N ASN A 110 -4.18 7.51 0.11
CA ASN A 110 -5.21 6.77 0.82
C ASN A 110 -6.20 6.23 -0.20
N SER A 111 -6.27 4.91 -0.34
CA SER A 111 -7.14 4.26 -1.34
C SER A 111 -8.63 4.34 -0.98
N LEU A 112 -8.96 4.80 0.23
CA LEU A 112 -10.33 4.93 0.71
C LEU A 112 -10.47 6.27 1.44
N ASP A 113 -10.91 7.30 0.74
CA ASP A 113 -10.94 8.68 1.22
C ASP A 113 -11.72 8.88 2.52
N ASP A 114 -12.80 8.11 2.72
CA ASP A 114 -13.66 8.24 3.88
C ASP A 114 -13.42 7.14 4.93
N SER A 115 -12.22 6.57 4.96
CA SER A 115 -11.86 5.53 5.93
C SER A 115 -12.07 6.00 7.36
N GLN A 116 -12.93 5.30 8.11
CA GLN A 116 -13.14 5.57 9.54
C GLN A 116 -11.90 5.25 10.36
N CYS A 117 -11.09 4.28 9.93
CA CYS A 117 -9.83 3.94 10.59
C CYS A 117 -8.88 5.14 10.62
N VAL A 118 -8.81 5.91 9.55
CA VAL A 118 -7.95 7.10 9.47
C VAL A 118 -8.56 8.26 10.24
N LYS A 119 -9.88 8.45 10.16
CA LYS A 119 -10.57 9.57 10.83
C LYS A 119 -10.62 9.44 12.34
N TYR A 120 -10.87 8.24 12.85
CA TYR A 120 -11.18 8.02 14.27
C TYR A 120 -10.25 7.03 14.95
N GLY A 121 -9.42 6.32 14.19
CA GLY A 121 -8.56 5.26 14.71
C GLY A 121 -7.22 5.76 15.18
N THR A 122 -6.37 4.79 15.55
CA THR A 122 -5.02 5.03 16.02
C THR A 122 -4.00 4.34 15.12
N VAL A 123 -2.82 4.94 15.04
CA VAL A 123 -1.67 4.37 14.30
C VAL A 123 -1.09 3.22 15.11
N LYS A 124 -0.84 2.08 14.48
CA LYS A 124 -0.36 0.86 15.13
C LYS A 124 1.00 0.39 14.64
N GLU A 125 1.24 0.43 13.34
CA GLU A 125 2.51 -0.02 12.79
C GLU A 125 2.83 0.67 11.48
N ALA A 126 4.10 0.59 11.09
CA ALA A 126 4.58 1.10 9.82
C ALA A 126 5.46 0.05 9.13
N ARG A 127 5.37 0.01 7.81
CA ARG A 127 6.32 -0.65 6.92
C ARG A 127 7.17 0.44 6.31
N LEU A 128 8.34 0.70 6.90
CA LEU A 128 9.24 1.77 6.45
C LEU A 128 9.91 1.32 5.16
N ILE A 129 9.80 2.16 4.12
CA ILE A 129 10.26 1.83 2.77
C ILE A 129 11.48 2.68 2.44
N ALA A 130 12.56 2.04 2.01
CA ALA A 130 13.71 2.73 1.45
C ALA A 130 13.82 2.37 -0.03
N ILE A 131 14.02 3.38 -0.87
CA ILE A 131 14.11 3.23 -2.32
C ILE A 131 15.46 3.75 -2.77
N GLY A 132 16.24 2.87 -3.44
CA GLY A 132 17.54 3.20 -4.00
C GLY A 132 17.55 3.11 -5.53
N GLU A 133 18.61 3.57 -6.09
CA GLU A 133 18.82 3.53 -7.54
C GLU A 133 19.37 2.17 -8.00
#